data_7b8fa7af7c1e7fb7fbbe0e2edd499b68
#
_entry.id   7b8fa7af7c1e7fb7fbbe0e2edd499b68
#
_cell.length_a   1.000
_cell.length_b   1.000
_cell.length_c   1.000
_cell.angle_alpha   90.00
_cell.angle_beta   90.00
_cell.angle_gamma   90.00
#
_symmetry.space_group_name_H-M   'P 1'
#
loop_
_entity.id
_entity.type
_entity.pdbx_description
1 polymer ?
#
loop_
_entity_poly.entity_id
_entity_poly.type
_entity_poly.pdbx_seq_one_letter_code
_entity_poly.pdbx_strand_id
1 'polypeptide(L)'
;MAIFNSLGSNYNLKYVLKSLFSDSDGQDEKLKKFLEEKYNGKAILTYKGREALILALKILDLPKESQVAINGFTCFAVYKAIEEANLTPTCLDLEEKNMDAVMSAIRRY
;
A
#
# COMPACT_ATOMS: atom_id res chain seq x y z
N MET A 1 -14.89 -10.05 -23.93
CA MET A 1 -14.25 -8.73 -24.03
C MET A 1 -14.51 -8.02 -22.70
N ALA A 2 -13.51 -7.83 -21.87
CA ALA A 2 -13.67 -7.11 -20.61
C ALA A 2 -13.63 -5.60 -20.91
N ILE A 3 -14.75 -4.94 -20.74
CA ILE A 3 -14.84 -3.48 -20.86
C ILE A 3 -14.28 -2.91 -19.55
N PHE A 4 -13.11 -2.31 -19.62
CA PHE A 4 -12.53 -1.58 -18.50
C PHE A 4 -13.38 -0.33 -18.26
N ASN A 5 -14.26 -0.37 -17.28
CA ASN A 5 -15.07 0.77 -16.89
C ASN A 5 -14.43 1.41 -15.65
N SER A 6 -13.72 2.51 -15.84
CA SER A 6 -13.05 3.24 -14.78
C SER A 6 -14.01 3.85 -13.72
N LEU A 7 -15.29 3.88 -14.02
CA LEU A 7 -16.34 4.47 -13.17
C LEU A 7 -17.31 3.43 -12.58
N GLY A 8 -17.12 2.15 -12.88
CA GLY A 8 -18.02 1.08 -12.45
C GLY A 8 -17.35 -0.01 -11.64
N SER A 9 -18.16 -0.79 -10.95
CA SER A 9 -17.71 -2.00 -10.27
C SER A 9 -17.25 -3.04 -11.28
N ASN A 10 -16.02 -3.51 -11.15
CA ASN A 10 -15.46 -4.61 -11.95
C ASN A 10 -15.93 -5.99 -11.44
N TYR A 11 -16.86 -6.02 -10.51
CA TYR A 11 -17.35 -7.26 -9.93
C TYR A 11 -18.46 -7.86 -10.80
N ASN A 12 -18.30 -9.13 -11.13
CA ASN A 12 -19.33 -9.90 -11.79
C ASN A 12 -20.50 -10.13 -10.81
N LEU A 13 -21.74 -10.13 -11.30
CA LEU A 13 -22.96 -10.39 -10.54
C LEU A 13 -22.85 -11.66 -9.67
N LYS A 14 -22.19 -12.69 -10.18
CA LYS A 14 -21.91 -13.92 -9.43
C LYS A 14 -21.13 -13.69 -8.13
N TYR A 15 -20.15 -12.77 -8.13
CA TYR A 15 -19.37 -12.43 -6.95
C TYR A 15 -20.19 -11.61 -5.95
N VAL A 16 -21.03 -10.69 -6.48
CA VAL A 16 -21.93 -9.88 -5.65
C VAL A 16 -22.92 -10.79 -4.91
N LEU A 17 -23.57 -11.70 -5.65
CA LEU A 17 -24.50 -12.67 -5.03
C LEU A 17 -23.78 -13.58 -4.03
N LYS A 18 -22.58 -14.06 -4.35
CA LYS A 18 -21.81 -14.88 -3.42
C LYS A 18 -21.45 -14.12 -2.14
N SER A 19 -21.11 -12.82 -2.23
CA SER A 19 -20.79 -12.01 -1.05
C SER A 19 -21.99 -11.76 -0.14
N LEU A 20 -23.20 -11.67 -0.70
CA LEU A 20 -24.44 -11.52 0.07
C LEU A 20 -24.79 -12.76 0.89
N PHE A 21 -24.39 -13.94 0.42
CA PHE A 21 -24.69 -15.23 1.07
C PHE A 21 -23.46 -15.87 1.72
N SER A 22 -22.29 -15.20 1.67
CA SER A 22 -21.11 -15.72 2.35
C SER A 22 -21.11 -15.29 3.81
N ASP A 23 -20.91 -16.24 4.68
CA ASP A 23 -20.63 -15.95 6.07
C ASP A 23 -19.29 -15.22 6.18
N SER A 24 -19.30 -14.03 6.80
CA SER A 24 -18.10 -13.22 6.98
C SER A 24 -17.21 -13.71 8.12
N ASP A 25 -17.77 -14.55 9.01
CA ASP A 25 -17.04 -14.97 10.20
C ASP A 25 -15.82 -15.84 9.86
N GLY A 26 -14.69 -15.41 10.34
CA GLY A 26 -13.41 -16.10 10.18
C GLY A 26 -12.76 -15.99 8.80
N GLN A 27 -13.26 -15.18 7.87
CA GLN A 27 -12.62 -14.97 6.57
C GLN A 27 -11.29 -14.18 6.72
N ASP A 28 -11.24 -13.28 7.67
CA ASP A 28 -10.02 -12.49 7.99
C ASP A 28 -8.90 -13.42 8.48
N GLU A 29 -9.22 -14.37 9.33
CA GLU A 29 -8.25 -15.35 9.82
C GLU A 29 -7.77 -16.29 8.70
N LYS A 30 -8.64 -16.67 7.78
CA LYS A 30 -8.24 -17.46 6.60
C LYS A 30 -7.31 -16.70 5.68
N LEU A 31 -7.63 -15.41 5.42
CA LEU A 31 -6.78 -14.54 4.63
C LEU A 31 -5.42 -14.34 5.30
N LYS A 32 -5.43 -14.08 6.61
CA LYS A 32 -4.22 -13.90 7.40
C LYS A 32 -3.32 -15.13 7.32
N LYS A 33 -3.85 -16.33 7.59
CA LYS A 33 -3.09 -17.59 7.46
C LYS A 33 -2.52 -17.78 6.06
N PHE A 34 -3.32 -17.55 5.03
CA PHE A 34 -2.86 -17.64 3.65
C PHE A 34 -1.68 -16.72 3.36
N LEU A 35 -1.74 -15.46 3.86
CA LEU A 35 -0.66 -14.49 3.70
C LEU A 35 0.59 -14.88 4.50
N GLU A 36 0.40 -15.34 5.72
CA GLU A 36 1.50 -15.80 6.60
C GLU A 36 2.24 -16.99 6.00
N GLU A 37 1.52 -17.98 5.47
CA GLU A 37 2.11 -19.13 4.77
C GLU A 37 2.82 -18.72 3.49
N LYS A 38 2.18 -17.86 2.68
CA LYS A 38 2.71 -17.41 1.38
C LYS A 38 3.98 -16.60 1.51
N TYR A 39 4.08 -15.74 2.52
CA TYR A 39 5.19 -14.81 2.71
C TYR A 39 6.14 -15.21 3.86
N ASN A 40 5.90 -16.35 4.48
CA ASN A 40 6.68 -16.89 5.61
C ASN A 40 6.90 -15.83 6.72
N GLY A 41 5.84 -15.17 7.14
CA GLY A 41 5.90 -14.06 8.10
C GLY A 41 4.57 -13.89 8.84
N LYS A 42 4.47 -12.86 9.68
CA LYS A 42 3.23 -12.48 10.34
C LYS A 42 2.47 -11.46 9.50
N ALA A 43 1.17 -11.67 9.31
CA ALA A 43 0.29 -10.76 8.59
C ALA A 43 -0.54 -9.92 9.55
N ILE A 44 -0.60 -8.62 9.30
CA ILE A 44 -1.48 -7.69 9.99
C ILE A 44 -2.43 -7.10 8.96
N LEU A 45 -3.72 -7.30 9.13
CA LEU A 45 -4.74 -6.75 8.26
C LEU A 45 -5.15 -5.37 8.75
N THR A 46 -5.29 -4.43 7.84
CA THR A 46 -5.75 -3.06 8.11
C THR A 46 -6.92 -2.71 7.19
N TYR A 47 -7.76 -1.76 7.58
CA TYR A 47 -8.88 -1.32 6.75
C TYR A 47 -8.46 -0.54 5.51
N LYS A 48 -7.30 0.13 5.56
CA LYS A 48 -6.84 1.01 4.48
C LYS A 48 -5.34 0.82 4.26
N GLY A 49 -4.91 0.88 3.01
CA GLY A 49 -3.49 0.84 2.65
C GLY A 49 -2.66 1.94 3.33
N ARG A 50 -3.23 3.12 3.58
CA ARG A 50 -2.59 4.19 4.33
C ARG A 50 -2.24 3.77 5.76
N GLU A 51 -3.17 3.11 6.45
CA GLU A 51 -2.94 2.61 7.82
C GLU A 51 -1.84 1.56 7.85
N ALA A 52 -1.82 0.65 6.84
CA ALA A 52 -0.74 -0.31 6.69
C ALA A 52 0.62 0.36 6.51
N LEU A 53 0.68 1.42 5.69
CA LEU A 53 1.92 2.16 5.46
C LEU A 53 2.39 2.91 6.72
N ILE A 54 1.48 3.57 7.43
CA ILE A 54 1.79 4.23 8.71
C ILE A 54 2.33 3.22 9.71
N LEU A 55 1.68 2.07 9.84
CA LEU A 55 2.10 1.01 10.75
C LEU A 55 3.49 0.48 10.38
N ALA A 56 3.74 0.22 9.09
CA ALA A 56 5.04 -0.23 8.62
C ALA A 56 6.15 0.78 8.93
N LEU A 57 5.91 2.07 8.68
CA LEU A 57 6.87 3.13 8.99
C LEU A 57 7.13 3.26 10.49
N LYS A 58 6.11 3.12 11.33
CA LYS A 58 6.26 3.14 12.80
C LYS A 58 7.03 1.94 13.36
N ILE A 59 6.87 0.76 12.74
CA ILE A 59 7.61 -0.45 13.14
C ILE A 59 9.12 -0.32 12.85
N LEU A 60 9.49 0.47 11.83
CA LEU A 60 10.91 0.73 11.52
C LEU A 60 11.62 1.57 12.58
N ASP A 61 10.87 2.20 13.50
CA ASP A 61 11.37 3.01 14.61
C ASP A 61 12.49 3.98 14.23
N LEU A 62 12.30 4.65 13.08
CA LEU A 62 13.26 5.63 12.60
C LEU A 62 13.26 6.88 13.49
N PRO A 63 14.41 7.56 13.62
CA PRO A 63 14.48 8.85 14.30
C PRO A 63 13.41 9.82 13.75
N LYS A 64 12.87 10.67 14.63
CA LYS A 64 11.89 11.69 14.20
C LYS A 64 12.49 12.55 13.10
N GLU A 65 11.64 12.96 12.17
CA GLU A 65 12.01 13.79 11.02
C GLU A 65 12.97 13.13 10.03
N SER A 66 13.27 11.82 10.18
CA SER A 66 14.01 11.08 9.17
C SER A 66 13.33 11.22 7.80
N GLN A 67 14.15 11.40 6.78
CA GLN A 67 13.65 11.58 5.42
C GLN A 67 13.26 10.25 4.80
N VAL A 68 12.06 10.21 4.21
CA VAL A 68 11.57 9.07 3.44
C VAL A 68 11.44 9.48 1.99
N ALA A 69 12.26 8.88 1.14
CA ALA A 69 12.23 9.13 -0.29
C ALA A 69 10.95 8.57 -0.93
N ILE A 70 10.26 9.40 -1.67
CA ILE A 70 9.08 9.03 -2.44
C ILE A 70 9.21 9.52 -3.88
N ASN A 71 8.55 8.80 -4.78
CA ASN A 71 8.38 9.26 -6.14
C ASN A 71 7.38 10.44 -6.15
N GLY A 72 7.74 11.56 -6.80
CA GLY A 72 6.87 12.73 -6.93
C GLY A 72 5.55 12.44 -7.66
N PHE A 73 5.51 11.38 -8.46
CA PHE A 73 4.30 10.91 -9.15
C PHE A 73 3.60 9.79 -8.36
N THR A 74 3.29 10.06 -7.09
CA THR A 74 2.61 9.10 -6.20
C THR A 74 1.30 9.65 -5.64
N CYS A 75 0.50 8.76 -5.06
CA CYS A 75 -0.75 9.16 -4.41
C CYS A 75 -0.45 10.03 -3.17
N PHE A 76 -1.19 11.12 -3.00
CA PHE A 76 -1.08 11.99 -1.83
C PHE A 76 -1.26 11.26 -0.49
N ALA A 77 -1.96 10.11 -0.49
CA ALA A 77 -2.11 9.28 0.70
C ALA A 77 -0.77 8.73 1.20
N VAL A 78 0.22 8.50 0.32
CA VAL A 78 1.57 8.06 0.70
C VAL A 78 2.31 9.19 1.42
N TYR A 79 2.25 10.41 0.86
CA TYR A 79 2.81 11.61 1.48
C TYR A 79 2.27 11.80 2.91
N LYS A 80 0.93 11.77 3.05
CA LYS A 80 0.27 11.91 4.35
C LYS A 80 0.61 10.80 5.34
N ALA A 81 0.78 9.57 4.88
CA ALA A 81 1.16 8.46 5.76
C ALA A 81 2.55 8.66 6.39
N ILE A 82 3.48 9.25 5.64
CA ILE A 82 4.82 9.55 6.12
C ILE A 82 4.78 10.65 7.18
N GLU A 83 4.04 11.75 6.93
CA GLU A 83 3.84 12.81 7.93
C GLU A 83 3.18 12.29 9.22
N GLU A 84 2.14 11.45 9.10
CA GLU A 84 1.45 10.84 10.24
C GLU A 84 2.32 9.84 11.02
N ALA A 85 3.39 9.34 10.40
CA ALA A 85 4.42 8.55 11.08
C ALA A 85 5.52 9.43 11.75
N ASN A 86 5.39 10.77 11.72
CA ASN A 86 6.37 11.75 12.19
C ASN A 86 7.72 11.69 11.44
N LEU A 87 7.65 11.41 10.14
CA LEU A 87 8.78 11.38 9.22
C LEU A 87 8.60 12.47 8.16
N THR A 88 9.68 12.81 7.45
CA THR A 88 9.68 13.85 6.43
C THR A 88 9.66 13.25 5.02
N PRO A 89 8.59 13.42 4.22
CA PRO A 89 8.56 12.94 2.85
C PRO A 89 9.46 13.81 1.96
N THR A 90 10.36 13.18 1.22
CA THR A 90 11.26 13.84 0.27
C THR A 90 11.00 13.31 -1.13
N CYS A 91 10.51 14.19 -2.02
CA CYS A 91 10.24 13.81 -3.40
C CYS A 91 11.56 13.65 -4.17
N LEU A 92 11.72 12.50 -4.80
CA LEU A 92 12.78 12.24 -5.76
C LEU A 92 12.24 12.44 -7.17
N ASP A 93 13.09 12.97 -8.04
CA ASP A 93 12.78 13.11 -9.45
C ASP A 93 12.76 11.75 -10.16
N LEU A 94 12.03 11.68 -11.25
CA LEU A 94 11.93 10.49 -12.08
C LEU A 94 12.79 10.62 -13.31
N GLU A 95 13.36 9.52 -13.75
CA GLU A 95 14.07 9.48 -15.02
C GLU A 95 13.08 9.56 -16.20
N GLU A 96 13.31 10.50 -17.15
CA GLU A 96 12.41 10.74 -18.29
C GLU A 96 12.08 9.47 -19.09
N LYS A 97 13.03 8.52 -19.18
CA LYS A 97 12.87 7.32 -20.01
C LYS A 97 12.02 6.23 -19.39
N ASN A 98 12.05 6.07 -18.07
CA ASN A 98 11.52 4.87 -17.41
C ASN A 98 10.45 5.14 -16.37
N MET A 99 10.18 6.40 -16.01
CA MET A 99 9.31 6.76 -14.88
C MET A 99 9.75 6.12 -13.55
N ASP A 100 10.96 5.58 -13.50
CA ASP A 100 11.53 4.98 -12.31
C ASP A 100 12.26 6.04 -11.47
N ALA A 101 12.30 5.84 -10.17
CA ALA A 101 13.09 6.68 -9.27
C ALA A 101 14.57 6.53 -9.61
N VAL A 102 15.25 7.65 -9.86
CA VAL A 102 16.67 7.63 -10.23
C VAL A 102 17.49 7.11 -9.07
N MET A 103 17.97 5.88 -9.17
CA MET A 103 18.83 5.24 -8.17
C MET A 103 20.11 6.06 -7.88
N SER A 104 20.53 6.88 -8.84
CA SER A 104 21.64 7.84 -8.65
C SER A 104 21.31 8.97 -7.69
N ALA A 105 20.05 9.37 -7.53
CA ALA A 105 19.63 10.36 -6.53
C ALA A 105 19.71 9.79 -5.11
N ILE A 106 19.38 8.51 -4.93
CA ILE A 106 19.45 7.85 -3.63
C ILE A 106 20.89 7.73 -3.10
N ARG A 107 21.88 7.66 -4.00
CA ARG A 107 23.30 7.57 -3.62
C ARG A 107 23.93 8.93 -3.21
N ARG A 108 23.23 10.04 -3.35
CA ARG A 108 23.72 11.37 -2.98
C ARG A 108 23.25 11.84 -1.61
N TYR A 109 22.36 11.11 -0.98
CA TYR A 109 21.88 11.31 0.39
C TYR A 109 22.38 10.16 1.29
#